data_e4b5fd54a5f2d3e8463d948d6a4b4d14
#
_entry.id   e4b5fd54a5f2d3e8463d948d6a4b4d14
#
_cell.length_a   1.000
_cell.length_b   1.000
_cell.length_c   1.000
_cell.angle_alpha   90.00
_cell.angle_beta   90.00
_cell.angle_gamma   90.00
#
_symmetry.space_group_name_H-M   'P 1'
#
loop_
_entity.id
_entity.type
_entity.pdbx_description
1 polymer ?
#
loop_
_entity_poly.entity_id
_entity_poly.type
_entity_poly.pdbx_seq_one_letter_code
_entity_poly.pdbx_strand_id
1 'polypeptide(L)'
;MPNLITFGATEYMDGALTLPVLKELFLRGASRGRGRPSRGRELSNPDHNDMEEQDRERRRDCKDLEAVDLTGCVSMVFVKALCEFVNTHLLQPPDVDSSGSEDEGFRGGRRARFARIIEEPLVLPGLQRLGLRGVMSIQPHILIPFVLSFPSLTHLDLSGTRVTPELLYGLGISQTVRLKSLALSRCILLTGESLKDFLINAPAAAQIRELALYGDRTFPSPLSAQDLHEIVALAPCFTSGELLYLDLSSTPVTRELLEDVCKPLPKLRSLGLSYIPDLQLNAVADFVRMKAPGVEVLTLVGTSPELDHRCAARQASVALHTKIIRPLCTPPFSFTVKGSPPTRVRVIELSVPILSSLGAGAGAWRIVRSKGGRGWYVDTASGWVDGVLVRDLGENHPLRIETQKLADANGNVSSGVGWHARKMEVGFHIR
;
A
#
# COMPACT_ATOMS: atom_id res chain seq x y z
N MET A 1 -2.47 26.87 1.68
CA MET A 1 -3.66 26.29 0.98
C MET A 1 -4.63 25.70 2.01
N PRO A 2 -5.61 26.47 2.49
CA PRO A 2 -6.47 26.05 3.63
C PRO A 2 -7.36 24.85 3.33
N ASN A 3 -7.70 24.60 2.07
CA ASN A 3 -8.60 23.52 1.66
C ASN A 3 -7.88 22.28 1.09
N LEU A 4 -6.56 22.17 1.23
CA LEU A 4 -5.82 21.01 0.76
C LEU A 4 -6.10 19.82 1.68
N ILE A 5 -6.70 18.77 1.17
CA ILE A 5 -7.02 17.51 1.88
C ILE A 5 -6.19 16.32 1.39
N THR A 6 -5.65 16.42 0.18
CA THR A 6 -4.80 15.37 -0.41
C THR A 6 -3.56 16.01 -1.02
N PHE A 7 -2.41 15.43 -0.77
CA PHE A 7 -1.13 15.84 -1.33
C PHE A 7 -0.38 14.63 -1.90
N GLY A 8 0.14 14.78 -3.09
CA GLY A 8 1.03 13.80 -3.72
C GLY A 8 2.29 14.46 -4.27
N ALA A 9 3.43 13.84 -4.03
CA ALA A 9 4.69 14.20 -4.64
C ALA A 9 5.29 12.99 -5.36
N THR A 10 6.02 13.24 -6.44
CA THR A 10 6.74 12.22 -7.18
C THR A 10 8.24 12.37 -6.97
N GLU A 11 9.01 11.38 -7.38
CA GLU A 11 10.48 11.41 -7.37
C GLU A 11 11.10 12.64 -8.07
N TYR A 12 10.37 13.25 -9.00
CA TYR A 12 10.82 14.47 -9.72
C TYR A 12 10.58 15.75 -8.93
N MET A 13 9.74 15.71 -7.91
CA MET A 13 9.35 16.87 -7.11
C MET A 13 9.92 16.83 -5.68
N ASP A 14 10.54 15.75 -5.29
CA ASP A 14 10.99 15.52 -3.91
C ASP A 14 12.08 16.51 -3.45
N GLY A 15 12.84 17.11 -4.37
CA GLY A 15 13.77 18.21 -4.09
C GLY A 15 13.10 19.49 -3.57
N ALA A 16 11.79 19.64 -3.75
CA ALA A 16 11.01 20.76 -3.22
C ALA A 16 10.44 20.47 -1.82
N LEU A 17 10.52 19.24 -1.33
CA LEU A 17 10.00 18.84 -0.01
C LEU A 17 10.98 19.23 1.11
N THR A 18 11.09 20.53 1.35
CA THR A 18 11.92 21.11 2.41
C THR A 18 11.19 21.06 3.76
N LEU A 19 11.92 21.31 4.86
CA LEU A 19 11.34 21.33 6.21
C LEU A 19 10.14 22.28 6.35
N PRO A 20 10.18 23.53 5.84
CA PRO A 20 8.99 24.41 5.85
C PRO A 20 7.79 23.79 5.17
N VAL A 21 7.99 23.10 4.02
CA VAL A 21 6.90 22.42 3.31
C VAL A 21 6.33 21.27 4.14
N LEU A 22 7.15 20.46 4.77
CA LEU A 22 6.69 19.37 5.65
C LEU A 22 5.94 19.91 6.87
N LYS A 23 6.39 21.02 7.46
CA LYS A 23 5.65 21.71 8.53
C LYS A 23 4.28 22.17 8.05
N GLU A 24 4.19 22.76 6.86
CA GLU A 24 2.91 23.16 6.27
C GLU A 24 1.98 21.98 5.97
N LEU A 25 2.52 20.84 5.60
CA LEU A 25 1.72 19.65 5.32
C LEU A 25 1.22 18.97 6.60
N PHE A 26 2.13 18.70 7.54
CA PHE A 26 1.82 17.80 8.67
C PHE A 26 1.38 18.52 9.94
N LEU A 27 1.75 19.80 10.16
CA LEU A 27 1.33 20.54 11.35
C LEU A 27 -0.03 21.22 11.20
N ARG A 28 -0.74 21.00 10.09
CA ARG A 28 -2.11 21.48 9.87
C ARG A 28 -3.05 20.86 10.89
N GLY A 29 -3.88 21.68 11.52
CA GLY A 29 -4.86 21.20 12.49
C GLY A 29 -4.28 20.59 13.78
N ALA A 30 -3.00 20.27 13.83
CA ALA A 30 -2.35 19.64 14.99
C ALA A 30 -2.44 20.48 16.27
N SER A 31 -2.65 21.78 16.16
CA SER A 31 -2.80 22.71 17.29
C SER A 31 -4.23 22.85 17.83
N ARG A 32 -5.24 22.19 17.21
CA ARG A 32 -6.65 22.29 17.65
C ARG A 32 -6.93 21.64 19.00
N GLY A 33 -6.04 20.76 19.49
CA GLY A 33 -6.24 20.01 20.75
C GLY A 33 -5.48 20.56 21.97
N ARG A 34 -4.55 21.46 21.81
CA ARG A 34 -3.75 21.98 22.94
C ARG A 34 -4.24 23.35 23.38
N GLY A 35 -5.24 23.34 24.26
CA GLY A 35 -5.60 24.50 25.05
C GLY A 35 -4.51 24.84 26.09
N ARG A 36 -3.95 25.98 25.98
CA ARG A 36 -3.13 26.87 26.81
C ARG A 36 -1.74 27.11 26.23
N PRO A 37 -1.46 28.39 25.93
CA PRO A 37 -0.10 28.83 25.72
C PRO A 37 0.69 28.58 27.01
N SER A 38 1.79 27.85 26.92
CA SER A 38 2.72 27.69 28.05
C SER A 38 3.34 29.06 28.33
N ARG A 39 2.87 29.73 29.37
CA ARG A 39 3.61 30.84 29.99
C ARG A 39 4.88 30.27 30.58
N GLY A 40 6.00 30.48 29.90
CA GLY A 40 7.29 30.17 30.48
C GLY A 40 8.36 29.68 29.50
N ARG A 41 8.63 30.46 28.45
CA ARG A 41 9.94 30.50 27.82
C ARG A 41 10.31 31.94 27.51
N GLU A 42 10.71 32.63 28.55
CA GLU A 42 11.53 33.83 28.41
C GLU A 42 12.94 33.37 28.07
N LEU A 43 13.52 33.92 26.99
CA LEU A 43 14.89 33.91 26.50
C LEU A 43 15.11 33.11 25.17
N SER A 44 14.28 33.37 24.20
CA SER A 44 14.70 33.19 22.79
C SER A 44 14.15 34.39 22.01
N ASN A 45 14.95 34.94 21.12
CA ASN A 45 14.78 36.12 20.30
C ASN A 45 13.30 36.42 19.99
N PRO A 46 12.74 37.56 20.42
CA PRO A 46 11.30 37.86 20.32
C PRO A 46 10.77 37.77 18.89
N ASP A 47 11.58 38.11 17.88
CA ASP A 47 11.19 38.10 16.48
C ASP A 47 10.93 36.67 15.92
N HIS A 48 11.56 35.66 16.49
CA HIS A 48 11.34 34.26 16.05
C HIS A 48 10.09 33.63 16.66
N ASN A 49 9.72 34.01 17.89
CA ASN A 49 8.52 33.52 18.56
C ASN A 49 7.24 34.08 17.90
N ASP A 50 7.27 35.36 17.52
CA ASP A 50 6.11 36.01 16.90
C ASP A 50 5.80 35.42 15.51
N MET A 51 6.82 35.04 14.73
CA MET A 51 6.63 34.39 13.44
C MET A 51 6.08 32.96 13.58
N GLU A 52 6.56 32.19 14.54
CA GLU A 52 6.02 30.84 14.78
C GLU A 52 4.57 30.88 15.29
N GLU A 53 4.21 31.88 16.09
CA GLU A 53 2.85 32.01 16.60
C GLU A 53 1.89 32.48 15.51
N GLN A 54 2.28 33.41 14.64
CA GLN A 54 1.53 33.76 13.42
C GLN A 54 1.33 32.61 12.47
N ASP A 55 2.36 31.78 12.27
CA ASP A 55 2.28 30.58 11.44
C ASP A 55 1.38 29.49 12.04
N ARG A 56 1.34 29.40 13.38
CA ARG A 56 0.39 28.53 14.09
C ARG A 56 -1.06 29.01 13.92
N GLU A 57 -1.30 30.29 14.07
CA GLU A 57 -2.65 30.87 13.89
C GLU A 57 -3.15 30.69 12.46
N ARG A 58 -2.29 30.93 11.48
CA ARG A 58 -2.59 30.71 10.07
C ARG A 58 -2.94 29.25 9.76
N ARG A 59 -2.27 28.28 10.43
CA ARG A 59 -2.52 26.85 10.23
C ARG A 59 -3.78 26.34 10.93
N ARG A 60 -4.29 27.03 11.96
CA ARG A 60 -5.54 26.68 12.66
C ARG A 60 -6.75 26.61 11.73
N ASP A 61 -6.80 27.47 10.73
CA ASP A 61 -7.91 27.54 9.78
C ASP A 61 -7.78 26.57 8.60
N CYS A 62 -6.66 25.83 8.52
CA CYS A 62 -6.47 24.84 7.49
C CYS A 62 -7.23 23.55 7.81
N LYS A 63 -7.83 22.92 6.78
CA LYS A 63 -8.38 21.57 6.89
C LYS A 63 -7.26 20.58 7.17
N ASP A 64 -7.58 19.53 7.91
CA ASP A 64 -6.65 18.42 8.11
C ASP A 64 -6.34 17.74 6.77
N LEU A 65 -5.10 17.28 6.65
CA LEU A 65 -4.66 16.53 5.51
C LEU A 65 -5.10 15.08 5.71
N GLU A 66 -5.89 14.51 4.78
CA GLU A 66 -6.42 13.16 4.87
C GLU A 66 -5.54 12.14 4.16
N ALA A 67 -4.87 12.55 3.09
CA ALA A 67 -4.04 11.67 2.28
C ALA A 67 -2.72 12.31 1.86
N VAL A 68 -1.64 11.58 2.02
CA VAL A 68 -0.29 11.95 1.57
C VAL A 68 0.34 10.78 0.82
N ASP A 69 0.83 11.07 -0.39
CA ASP A 69 1.62 10.12 -1.17
C ASP A 69 3.00 10.71 -1.49
N LEU A 70 4.02 10.09 -0.93
CA LEU A 70 5.44 10.42 -1.11
C LEU A 70 6.18 9.29 -1.84
N THR A 71 5.46 8.52 -2.64
CA THR A 71 6.02 7.39 -3.39
C THR A 71 7.22 7.81 -4.23
N GLY A 72 8.35 7.14 -4.04
CA GLY A 72 9.59 7.40 -4.80
C GLY A 72 10.38 8.62 -4.33
N CYS A 73 9.96 9.34 -3.29
CA CYS A 73 10.71 10.47 -2.76
C CYS A 73 11.97 10.00 -2.01
N VAL A 74 13.14 10.18 -2.61
CA VAL A 74 14.43 9.69 -2.08
C VAL A 74 15.53 10.75 -2.07
N SER A 75 15.24 12.01 -2.48
CA SER A 75 16.24 13.07 -2.53
C SER A 75 16.81 13.38 -1.16
N MET A 76 18.08 13.81 -1.14
CA MET A 76 18.72 14.22 0.10
C MET A 76 18.04 15.40 0.79
N VAL A 77 17.37 16.26 0.02
CA VAL A 77 16.59 17.40 0.56
C VAL A 77 15.42 16.88 1.36
N PHE A 78 14.62 15.99 0.78
CA PHE A 78 13.48 15.37 1.46
C PHE A 78 13.92 14.57 2.69
N VAL A 79 14.95 13.72 2.54
CA VAL A 79 15.45 12.89 3.65
C VAL A 79 15.88 13.74 4.84
N LYS A 80 16.68 14.80 4.60
CA LYS A 80 17.11 15.72 5.66
C LYS A 80 15.93 16.43 6.29
N ALA A 81 15.01 16.94 5.48
CA ALA A 81 13.82 17.64 5.95
C ALA A 81 12.93 16.74 6.81
N LEU A 82 12.72 15.47 6.41
CA LEU A 82 11.92 14.52 7.20
C LEU A 82 12.64 14.13 8.50
N CYS A 83 13.96 13.88 8.46
CA CYS A 83 14.74 13.62 9.68
C CYS A 83 14.64 14.79 10.66
N GLU A 84 14.80 16.02 10.20
CA GLU A 84 14.70 17.21 11.04
C GLU A 84 13.28 17.38 11.58
N PHE A 85 12.26 17.17 10.74
CA PHE A 85 10.85 17.22 11.16
C PHE A 85 10.56 16.22 12.29
N VAL A 86 10.96 14.96 12.12
CA VAL A 86 10.74 13.89 13.11
C VAL A 86 11.50 14.20 14.41
N ASN A 87 12.77 14.56 14.33
CA ASN A 87 13.58 14.87 15.51
C ASN A 87 13.05 16.09 16.29
N THR A 88 12.50 17.09 15.58
CA THR A 88 12.04 18.32 16.22
C THR A 88 10.62 18.20 16.79
N HIS A 89 9.76 17.42 16.15
CA HIS A 89 8.31 17.45 16.46
C HIS A 89 7.76 16.12 16.98
N LEU A 90 8.39 14.99 16.69
CA LEU A 90 7.87 13.66 17.02
C LEU A 90 8.70 12.93 18.07
N LEU A 91 10.03 13.11 18.07
CA LEU A 91 10.91 12.56 19.10
C LEU A 91 11.06 13.58 20.21
N GLN A 92 10.86 13.15 21.45
CA GLN A 92 11.26 13.96 22.60
C GLN A 92 12.79 14.06 22.62
N PRO A 93 13.38 15.21 22.92
CA PRO A 93 14.82 15.26 23.14
C PRO A 93 15.18 14.24 24.24
N PRO A 94 16.24 13.45 24.05
CA PRO A 94 16.70 12.56 25.10
C PRO A 94 16.92 13.42 26.37
N ASP A 95 16.41 12.96 27.50
CA ASP A 95 16.71 13.58 28.78
C ASP A 95 18.23 13.67 28.85
N VAL A 96 18.76 14.88 28.77
CA VAL A 96 20.17 15.12 29.08
C VAL A 96 20.29 14.80 30.56
N ASP A 97 20.69 13.58 30.84
CA ASP A 97 21.14 13.19 32.18
C ASP A 97 22.18 14.22 32.59
N SER A 98 21.75 15.18 33.35
CA SER A 98 22.65 16.03 34.09
C SER A 98 23.33 15.13 35.13
N SER A 99 24.35 14.41 34.65
CA SER A 99 25.29 13.74 35.53
C SER A 99 25.82 14.74 36.53
N GLY A 100 25.49 14.48 37.75
CA GLY A 100 25.71 15.29 38.91
C GLY A 100 27.08 15.97 38.98
N SER A 101 27.07 17.18 39.40
CA SER A 101 28.05 17.68 40.30
C SER A 101 27.34 17.85 41.65
N GLU A 102 27.70 16.94 42.56
CA GLU A 102 27.46 17.11 43.99
C GLU A 102 28.26 18.34 44.41
N ASP A 103 27.57 19.42 44.75
CA ASP A 103 28.14 20.42 45.61
C ASP A 103 27.11 20.81 46.67
N GLU A 104 27.46 20.46 47.91
CA GLU A 104 26.69 20.72 49.12
C GLU A 104 26.73 22.21 49.45
N GLY A 105 25.55 22.81 49.59
CA GLY A 105 25.48 24.21 50.03
C GLY A 105 24.07 24.67 50.44
N PHE A 106 23.67 24.24 51.63
CA PHE A 106 22.74 24.90 52.58
C PHE A 106 21.97 26.18 52.18
N ARG A 107 20.66 26.11 52.24
CA ARG A 107 19.59 26.98 52.83
C ARG A 107 18.37 27.15 51.99
N GLY A 108 17.29 26.64 52.52
CA GLY A 108 15.94 27.11 52.68
C GLY A 108 15.34 27.96 51.57
N GLY A 109 14.43 27.40 50.79
CA GLY A 109 13.56 28.17 49.94
C GLY A 109 12.68 27.29 49.04
N ARG A 110 11.44 27.08 49.42
CA ARG A 110 10.29 26.67 48.61
C ARG A 110 10.65 25.78 47.40
N ARG A 111 10.52 24.49 47.59
CA ARG A 111 10.38 23.50 46.50
C ARG A 111 9.20 23.93 45.61
N ALA A 112 9.46 24.75 44.62
CA ALA A 112 8.63 24.76 43.43
C ALA A 112 8.78 23.39 42.76
N ARG A 113 7.82 22.53 43.00
CA ARG A 113 7.60 21.34 42.18
C ARG A 113 7.33 21.83 40.77
N PHE A 114 8.36 21.97 39.96
CA PHE A 114 8.18 21.93 38.50
C PHE A 114 7.67 20.54 38.20
N ALA A 115 6.34 20.40 38.18
CA ALA A 115 5.72 19.29 37.48
C ALA A 115 6.24 19.40 36.04
N ARG A 116 7.21 18.55 35.68
CA ARG A 116 7.58 18.33 34.29
C ARG A 116 6.28 17.96 33.59
N ILE A 117 5.77 18.89 32.80
CA ILE A 117 4.70 18.61 31.87
C ILE A 117 5.38 17.67 30.87
N ILE A 118 5.12 16.37 31.00
CA ILE A 118 5.45 15.40 29.98
C ILE A 118 4.64 15.87 28.78
N GLU A 119 5.32 16.55 27.84
CA GLU A 119 4.66 16.92 26.59
C GLU A 119 4.31 15.64 25.88
N GLU A 120 3.02 15.36 25.77
CA GLU A 120 2.54 14.22 25.01
C GLU A 120 3.09 14.31 23.58
N PRO A 121 3.52 13.18 22.99
CA PRO A 121 4.05 13.17 21.64
C PRO A 121 3.03 13.77 20.67
N LEU A 122 3.51 14.54 19.69
CA LEU A 122 2.65 15.15 18.69
C LEU A 122 1.91 14.06 17.91
N VAL A 123 0.59 14.14 17.92
CA VAL A 123 -0.29 13.24 17.21
C VAL A 123 -0.96 13.99 16.07
N LEU A 124 -1.01 13.40 14.89
CA LEU A 124 -1.53 13.99 13.66
C LEU A 124 -2.82 13.25 13.23
N PRO A 125 -3.98 13.56 13.83
CA PRO A 125 -5.17 12.71 13.75
C PRO A 125 -5.90 12.73 12.41
N GLY A 126 -5.68 13.74 11.58
CA GLY A 126 -6.41 13.92 10.32
C GLY A 126 -5.98 12.94 9.23
N LEU A 127 -4.74 12.44 9.25
CA LEU A 127 -4.21 11.63 8.17
C LEU A 127 -4.72 10.18 8.23
N GLN A 128 -5.40 9.77 7.15
CA GLN A 128 -5.96 8.43 6.99
C GLN A 128 -5.19 7.57 5.99
N ARG A 129 -4.48 8.19 5.04
CA ARG A 129 -3.80 7.50 3.93
C ARG A 129 -2.37 7.99 3.77
N LEU A 130 -1.43 7.06 3.86
CA LEU A 130 0.00 7.36 3.74
C LEU A 130 0.68 6.43 2.74
N GLY A 131 1.28 7.02 1.70
CA GLY A 131 2.10 6.36 0.69
C GLY A 131 3.57 6.70 0.84
N LEU A 132 4.39 5.69 1.12
CA LEU A 132 5.85 5.79 1.23
C LEU A 132 6.56 4.76 0.34
N ARG A 133 5.88 4.25 -0.67
CA ARG A 133 6.44 3.22 -1.54
C ARG A 133 7.76 3.64 -2.16
N GLY A 134 8.79 2.79 -2.03
CA GLY A 134 10.11 3.03 -2.62
C GLY A 134 10.99 4.04 -1.87
N VAL A 135 10.54 4.55 -0.73
CA VAL A 135 11.31 5.49 0.09
C VAL A 135 12.35 4.71 0.92
N MET A 136 13.38 4.20 0.26
CA MET A 136 14.42 3.36 0.87
C MET A 136 15.47 4.13 1.68
N SER A 137 15.55 5.44 1.51
CA SER A 137 16.58 6.29 2.11
C SER A 137 16.29 6.67 3.56
N ILE A 138 15.05 6.50 4.02
CA ILE A 138 14.64 6.80 5.39
C ILE A 138 15.03 5.63 6.32
N GLN A 139 15.74 5.95 7.38
CA GLN A 139 16.15 4.96 8.37
C GLN A 139 14.99 4.57 9.30
N PRO A 140 15.00 3.34 9.87
CA PRO A 140 13.92 2.88 10.75
C PRO A 140 13.61 3.79 11.93
N HIS A 141 14.64 4.36 12.59
CA HIS A 141 14.47 5.25 13.74
C HIS A 141 13.74 6.57 13.41
N ILE A 142 13.66 6.95 12.13
CA ILE A 142 12.88 8.09 11.64
C ILE A 142 11.51 7.60 11.13
N LEU A 143 11.49 6.49 10.39
CA LEU A 143 10.28 5.94 9.80
C LEU A 143 9.25 5.54 10.86
N ILE A 144 9.68 4.88 11.92
CA ILE A 144 8.81 4.35 12.99
C ILE A 144 8.02 5.48 13.67
N PRO A 145 8.66 6.48 14.31
CA PRO A 145 7.91 7.56 14.97
C PRO A 145 7.07 8.37 14.00
N PHE A 146 7.53 8.53 12.75
CA PHE A 146 6.75 9.22 11.72
C PHE A 146 5.44 8.49 11.43
N VAL A 147 5.47 7.19 11.14
CA VAL A 147 4.26 6.41 10.84
C VAL A 147 3.34 6.29 12.06
N LEU A 148 3.90 6.10 13.25
CA LEU A 148 3.13 5.95 14.49
C LEU A 148 2.49 7.26 14.96
N SER A 149 2.90 8.42 14.42
CA SER A 149 2.26 9.70 14.73
C SER A 149 0.86 9.88 14.11
N PHE A 150 0.41 8.94 13.28
CA PHE A 150 -0.87 8.99 12.58
C PHE A 150 -1.87 7.95 13.13
N PRO A 151 -2.65 8.25 14.16
CA PRO A 151 -3.54 7.28 14.82
C PRO A 151 -4.78 6.91 14.00
N SER A 152 -5.11 7.68 12.97
CA SER A 152 -6.30 7.47 12.12
C SER A 152 -6.00 6.73 10.82
N LEU A 153 -4.81 6.11 10.68
CA LEU A 153 -4.43 5.40 9.46
C LEU A 153 -5.39 4.26 9.13
N THR A 154 -5.85 4.29 7.90
CA THR A 154 -6.67 3.25 7.27
C THR A 154 -5.99 2.64 6.03
N HIS A 155 -5.09 3.37 5.37
CA HIS A 155 -4.38 2.93 4.18
C HIS A 155 -2.89 3.25 4.34
N LEU A 156 -2.05 2.23 4.24
CA LEU A 156 -0.61 2.34 4.45
C LEU A 156 0.15 1.55 3.38
N ASP A 157 0.97 2.24 2.59
CA ASP A 157 1.88 1.61 1.63
C ASP A 157 3.34 1.88 2.02
N LEU A 158 3.99 0.86 2.54
CA LEU A 158 5.41 0.85 2.92
C LEU A 158 6.26 -0.01 1.98
N SER A 159 5.73 -0.36 0.81
CA SER A 159 6.42 -1.25 -0.12
C SER A 159 7.79 -0.72 -0.51
N GLY A 160 8.83 -1.56 -0.39
CA GLY A 160 10.21 -1.18 -0.72
C GLY A 160 10.81 -0.14 0.22
N THR A 161 10.37 -0.06 1.47
CA THR A 161 10.97 0.76 2.50
C THR A 161 11.83 -0.07 3.46
N ARG A 162 12.50 0.59 4.39
CA ARG A 162 13.27 -0.04 5.48
C ARG A 162 12.42 -0.28 6.73
N VAL A 163 11.18 -0.66 6.56
CA VAL A 163 10.31 -1.02 7.69
C VAL A 163 10.86 -2.26 8.41
N THR A 164 10.80 -2.21 9.74
CA THR A 164 11.27 -3.28 10.63
C THR A 164 10.12 -3.86 11.46
N PRO A 165 10.30 -5.02 12.11
CA PRO A 165 9.29 -5.63 12.97
C PRO A 165 8.74 -4.70 14.07
N GLU A 166 9.56 -3.79 14.60
CA GLU A 166 9.18 -2.84 15.63
C GLU A 166 8.04 -1.91 15.18
N LEU A 167 8.02 -1.52 13.89
CA LEU A 167 6.90 -0.72 13.37
C LEU A 167 5.60 -1.53 13.38
N LEU A 168 5.64 -2.78 12.94
CA LEU A 168 4.45 -3.65 12.95
C LEU A 168 3.96 -3.88 14.37
N TYR A 169 4.86 -4.09 15.32
CA TYR A 169 4.52 -4.18 16.72
C TYR A 169 3.86 -2.88 17.22
N GLY A 170 4.45 -1.71 16.94
CA GLY A 170 3.88 -0.41 17.31
C GLY A 170 2.48 -0.18 16.74
N LEU A 171 2.25 -0.54 15.48
CA LEU A 171 0.93 -0.51 14.86
C LEU A 171 -0.04 -1.52 15.50
N GLY A 172 0.47 -2.70 15.87
CA GLY A 172 -0.29 -3.78 16.47
C GLY A 172 -0.88 -3.45 17.84
N ILE A 173 -0.12 -2.74 18.68
CA ILE A 173 -0.58 -2.31 20.00
C ILE A 173 -1.47 -1.05 19.94
N SER A 174 -1.56 -0.38 18.80
CA SER A 174 -2.39 0.82 18.64
C SER A 174 -3.86 0.50 18.81
N GLN A 175 -4.52 1.28 19.68
CA GLN A 175 -5.95 1.15 19.92
C GLN A 175 -6.81 1.88 18.87
N THR A 176 -6.22 2.72 18.05
CA THR A 176 -6.94 3.60 17.12
C THR A 176 -6.76 3.24 15.66
N VAL A 177 -5.57 2.75 15.27
CA VAL A 177 -5.29 2.36 13.89
C VAL A 177 -6.16 1.17 13.46
N ARG A 178 -6.81 1.29 12.30
CA ARG A 178 -7.65 0.24 11.69
C ARG A 178 -7.40 0.22 10.20
N LEU A 179 -6.45 -0.62 9.77
CA LEU A 179 -6.04 -0.67 8.37
C LEU A 179 -7.10 -1.40 7.53
N LYS A 180 -7.47 -0.77 6.43
CA LYS A 180 -8.28 -1.33 5.34
C LYS A 180 -7.40 -1.75 4.17
N SER A 181 -6.27 -1.09 4.00
CA SER A 181 -5.30 -1.36 2.95
C SER A 181 -3.89 -1.34 3.51
N LEU A 182 -3.13 -2.39 3.25
CA LEU A 182 -1.75 -2.55 3.69
C LEU A 182 -0.89 -3.13 2.57
N ALA A 183 0.19 -2.43 2.25
CA ALA A 183 1.19 -2.90 1.30
C ALA A 183 2.58 -2.93 1.95
N LEU A 184 3.14 -4.12 2.08
CA LEU A 184 4.46 -4.42 2.68
C LEU A 184 5.37 -5.15 1.69
N SER A 185 5.17 -4.92 0.42
CA SER A 185 5.88 -5.64 -0.64
C SER A 185 7.36 -5.24 -0.69
N ARG A 186 8.26 -6.21 -0.87
CA ARG A 186 9.71 -5.97 -0.98
C ARG A 186 10.33 -5.26 0.24
N CYS A 187 9.78 -5.49 1.43
CA CYS A 187 10.29 -4.96 2.69
C CYS A 187 11.33 -5.93 3.27
N ILE A 188 12.60 -5.71 2.93
CA ILE A 188 13.72 -6.65 3.16
C ILE A 188 14.10 -6.86 4.64
N LEU A 189 13.68 -5.97 5.52
CA LEU A 189 13.99 -6.06 6.96
C LEU A 189 12.87 -6.73 7.77
N LEU A 190 11.71 -7.02 7.14
CA LEU A 190 10.65 -7.77 7.78
C LEU A 190 10.95 -9.27 7.78
N THR A 191 10.44 -9.95 8.80
CA THR A 191 10.51 -11.41 8.95
C THR A 191 9.14 -12.03 8.74
N GLY A 192 9.10 -13.32 8.36
CA GLY A 192 7.84 -14.07 8.23
C GLY A 192 7.07 -14.08 9.56
N GLU A 193 7.77 -14.27 10.68
CA GLU A 193 7.17 -14.27 12.02
C GLU A 193 6.51 -12.94 12.36
N SER A 194 7.18 -11.80 12.09
CA SER A 194 6.59 -10.47 12.36
C SER A 194 5.36 -10.17 11.53
N LEU A 195 5.36 -10.61 10.26
CA LEU A 195 4.19 -10.49 9.39
C LEU A 195 3.04 -11.36 9.87
N LYS A 196 3.34 -12.60 10.26
CA LYS A 196 2.37 -13.57 10.79
C LYS A 196 1.72 -13.05 12.07
N ASP A 197 2.52 -12.65 13.05
CA ASP A 197 2.02 -12.13 14.31
C ASP A 197 1.12 -10.89 14.09
N PHE A 198 1.57 -9.95 13.28
CA PHE A 198 0.80 -8.74 12.97
C PHE A 198 -0.53 -9.06 12.28
N LEU A 199 -0.53 -9.90 11.23
CA LEU A 199 -1.74 -10.17 10.46
C LEU A 199 -2.76 -11.03 11.21
N ILE A 200 -2.32 -11.90 12.12
CA ILE A 200 -3.20 -12.78 12.90
C ILE A 200 -3.71 -12.08 14.17
N ASN A 201 -2.82 -11.41 14.90
CA ASN A 201 -3.10 -10.99 16.27
C ASN A 201 -3.39 -9.49 16.42
N ALA A 202 -2.91 -8.65 15.50
CA ALA A 202 -3.03 -7.19 15.67
C ALA A 202 -4.44 -6.68 15.34
N PRO A 203 -5.10 -5.94 16.27
CA PRO A 203 -6.38 -5.28 16.00
C PRO A 203 -6.34 -4.32 14.80
N ALA A 204 -5.18 -3.72 14.54
CA ALA A 204 -4.96 -2.84 13.40
C ALA A 204 -5.13 -3.56 12.05
N ALA A 205 -4.86 -4.87 11.98
CA ALA A 205 -4.95 -5.68 10.77
C ALA A 205 -6.32 -6.34 10.55
N ALA A 206 -7.21 -6.32 11.53
CA ALA A 206 -8.46 -7.09 11.51
C ALA A 206 -9.43 -6.71 10.38
N GLN A 207 -9.34 -5.50 9.84
CA GLN A 207 -10.25 -4.97 8.81
C GLN A 207 -9.61 -4.82 7.44
N ILE A 208 -8.45 -5.43 7.19
CA ILE A 208 -7.75 -5.34 5.91
C ILE A 208 -8.60 -5.96 4.80
N ARG A 209 -8.83 -5.18 3.75
CA ARG A 209 -9.51 -5.58 2.51
C ARG A 209 -8.58 -5.60 1.31
N GLU A 210 -7.46 -4.91 1.41
CA GLU A 210 -6.44 -4.82 0.36
C GLU A 210 -5.09 -5.16 0.98
N LEU A 211 -4.49 -6.26 0.54
CA LEU A 211 -3.23 -6.77 1.10
C LEU A 211 -2.22 -7.05 -0.02
N ALA A 212 -1.03 -6.48 0.10
CA ALA A 212 0.09 -6.78 -0.78
C ALA A 212 1.32 -7.20 0.01
N LEU A 213 1.71 -8.45 -0.18
CA LEU A 213 2.90 -9.08 0.42
C LEU A 213 3.89 -9.56 -0.67
N TYR A 214 3.76 -9.00 -1.88
CA TYR A 214 4.53 -9.51 -3.00
C TYR A 214 6.03 -9.26 -2.85
N GLY A 215 6.80 -10.26 -3.31
CA GLY A 215 8.20 -10.10 -3.63
C GLY A 215 8.43 -10.07 -5.14
N ASP A 216 9.69 -10.09 -5.54
CA ASP A 216 10.14 -10.32 -6.91
C ASP A 216 11.35 -11.26 -6.91
N ARG A 217 11.98 -11.44 -8.08
CA ARG A 217 13.16 -12.31 -8.19
C ARG A 217 14.37 -11.82 -7.38
N THR A 218 14.49 -10.51 -7.19
CA THR A 218 15.61 -9.90 -6.46
C THR A 218 15.34 -9.84 -4.97
N PHE A 219 14.09 -9.55 -4.61
CA PHE A 219 13.63 -9.42 -3.23
C PHE A 219 12.41 -10.33 -3.03
N PRO A 220 12.62 -11.65 -2.80
CA PRO A 220 11.52 -12.56 -2.54
C PRO A 220 10.81 -12.19 -1.23
N SER A 221 9.57 -12.66 -1.11
CA SER A 221 8.83 -12.50 0.15
C SER A 221 9.55 -13.23 1.30
N PRO A 222 9.60 -12.64 2.51
CA PRO A 222 10.23 -13.28 3.67
C PRO A 222 9.40 -14.42 4.28
N LEU A 223 8.19 -14.67 3.77
CA LEU A 223 7.29 -15.70 4.29
C LEU A 223 7.77 -17.10 3.95
N SER A 224 7.85 -17.96 4.95
CA SER A 224 7.96 -19.42 4.74
C SER A 224 6.60 -20.01 4.33
N ALA A 225 6.61 -21.25 3.82
CA ALA A 225 5.37 -21.95 3.52
C ALA A 225 4.48 -22.14 4.75
N GLN A 226 5.09 -22.39 5.91
CA GLN A 226 4.38 -22.52 7.17
C GLN A 226 3.77 -21.19 7.64
N ASP A 227 4.52 -20.08 7.58
CA ASP A 227 3.99 -18.76 7.93
C ASP A 227 2.80 -18.39 7.05
N LEU A 228 2.93 -18.62 5.74
CA LEU A 228 1.84 -18.34 4.81
C LEU A 228 0.62 -19.20 5.07
N HIS A 229 0.81 -20.48 5.40
CA HIS A 229 -0.28 -21.39 5.77
C HIS A 229 -1.02 -20.87 7.00
N GLU A 230 -0.32 -20.50 8.06
CA GLU A 230 -0.91 -19.98 9.29
C GLU A 230 -1.63 -18.65 9.07
N ILE A 231 -1.05 -17.73 8.28
CA ILE A 231 -1.69 -16.46 7.91
C ILE A 231 -3.00 -16.72 7.17
N VAL A 232 -3.00 -17.56 6.16
CA VAL A 232 -4.19 -17.83 5.34
C VAL A 232 -5.28 -18.54 6.14
N ALA A 233 -4.89 -19.43 7.08
CA ALA A 233 -5.83 -20.15 7.93
C ALA A 233 -6.47 -19.29 9.02
N LEU A 234 -5.70 -18.37 9.63
CA LEU A 234 -6.07 -17.74 10.90
C LEU A 234 -6.31 -16.22 10.79
N ALA A 235 -5.64 -15.51 9.87
CA ALA A 235 -5.75 -14.06 9.84
C ALA A 235 -7.17 -13.59 9.49
N PRO A 236 -7.71 -12.60 10.22
CA PRO A 236 -9.07 -12.09 10.01
C PRO A 236 -9.36 -11.64 8.59
N CYS A 237 -8.38 -11.05 7.90
CA CYS A 237 -8.56 -10.61 6.51
C CYS A 237 -8.85 -11.77 5.54
N PHE A 238 -8.28 -12.96 5.76
CA PHE A 238 -8.57 -14.15 4.95
C PHE A 238 -9.86 -14.87 5.40
N THR A 239 -10.14 -14.85 6.70
CA THR A 239 -11.29 -15.60 7.23
C THR A 239 -12.61 -14.87 7.12
N SER A 240 -12.59 -13.55 6.97
CA SER A 240 -13.78 -12.71 6.84
C SER A 240 -14.45 -12.78 5.45
N GLY A 241 -13.69 -13.14 4.39
CA GLY A 241 -14.18 -13.07 3.00
C GLY A 241 -14.29 -11.65 2.43
N GLU A 242 -13.80 -10.63 3.15
CA GLU A 242 -13.91 -9.21 2.77
C GLU A 242 -12.78 -8.71 1.86
N LEU A 243 -11.78 -9.53 1.56
CA LEU A 243 -10.67 -9.14 0.68
C LEU A 243 -11.17 -8.74 -0.70
N LEU A 244 -10.72 -7.57 -1.16
CA LEU A 244 -10.94 -7.00 -2.49
C LEU A 244 -9.70 -7.14 -3.38
N TYR A 245 -8.52 -6.99 -2.77
CA TYR A 245 -7.24 -7.11 -3.44
C TYR A 245 -6.30 -7.98 -2.62
N LEU A 246 -5.64 -8.92 -3.28
CA LEU A 246 -4.64 -9.79 -2.68
C LEU A 246 -3.47 -9.98 -3.65
N ASP A 247 -2.26 -9.67 -3.21
CA ASP A 247 -1.04 -9.93 -3.98
C ASP A 247 -0.05 -10.77 -3.15
N LEU A 248 0.05 -12.05 -3.51
CA LEU A 248 0.95 -13.04 -2.94
C LEU A 248 2.08 -13.43 -3.92
N SER A 249 2.40 -12.55 -4.86
CA SER A 249 3.45 -12.84 -5.83
C SER A 249 4.79 -13.08 -5.14
N SER A 250 5.54 -14.10 -5.62
CA SER A 250 6.82 -14.53 -5.04
C SER A 250 6.73 -15.03 -3.58
N THR A 251 5.54 -15.45 -3.15
CA THR A 251 5.38 -16.18 -1.88
C THR A 251 5.27 -17.69 -2.16
N PRO A 252 5.50 -18.56 -1.17
CA PRO A 252 5.45 -20.00 -1.34
C PRO A 252 4.01 -20.55 -1.38
N VAL A 253 3.19 -20.03 -2.30
CA VAL A 253 1.82 -20.53 -2.51
C VAL A 253 1.88 -21.91 -3.15
N THR A 254 1.20 -22.86 -2.52
CA THR A 254 1.04 -24.23 -3.03
C THR A 254 -0.41 -24.49 -3.45
N ARG A 255 -0.62 -25.62 -4.13
CA ARG A 255 -1.95 -26.08 -4.50
C ARG A 255 -2.81 -26.32 -3.25
N GLU A 256 -2.25 -27.04 -2.27
CA GLU A 256 -2.91 -27.40 -1.02
C GLU A 256 -3.34 -26.13 -0.25
N LEU A 257 -2.51 -25.09 -0.24
CA LEU A 257 -2.86 -23.80 0.38
C LEU A 257 -4.12 -23.21 -0.25
N LEU A 258 -4.21 -23.23 -1.58
CA LEU A 258 -5.34 -22.66 -2.31
C LEU A 258 -6.61 -23.51 -2.17
N GLU A 259 -6.47 -24.84 -2.28
CA GLU A 259 -7.60 -25.76 -2.30
C GLU A 259 -8.16 -26.06 -0.90
N ASP A 260 -7.28 -26.33 0.07
CA ASP A 260 -7.70 -26.86 1.37
C ASP A 260 -7.75 -25.79 2.46
N VAL A 261 -6.79 -24.88 2.51
CA VAL A 261 -6.61 -23.92 3.61
C VAL A 261 -7.37 -22.62 3.37
N CYS A 262 -7.24 -22.03 2.19
CA CYS A 262 -7.85 -20.74 1.91
C CYS A 262 -9.38 -20.87 1.89
N LYS A 263 -10.05 -20.02 2.67
CA LYS A 263 -11.52 -19.90 2.67
C LYS A 263 -12.02 -19.17 1.41
N PRO A 264 -13.32 -19.26 1.10
CA PRO A 264 -13.90 -18.50 -0.01
C PRO A 264 -13.70 -16.99 0.13
N LEU A 265 -13.26 -16.34 -0.95
CA LEU A 265 -13.03 -14.90 -1.05
C LEU A 265 -13.96 -14.29 -2.15
N PRO A 266 -15.27 -14.26 -1.94
CA PRO A 266 -16.23 -13.90 -2.97
C PRO A 266 -16.14 -12.45 -3.45
N LYS A 267 -15.58 -11.57 -2.62
CA LYS A 267 -15.41 -10.15 -2.93
C LYS A 267 -14.09 -9.83 -3.62
N LEU A 268 -13.20 -10.81 -3.74
CA LEU A 268 -11.87 -10.59 -4.33
C LEU A 268 -12.00 -10.21 -5.80
N ARG A 269 -11.42 -9.06 -6.17
CA ARG A 269 -11.44 -8.49 -7.52
C ARG A 269 -10.09 -8.57 -8.22
N SER A 270 -9.00 -8.52 -7.47
CA SER A 270 -7.64 -8.61 -8.03
C SER A 270 -6.80 -9.60 -7.24
N LEU A 271 -6.18 -10.53 -7.97
CA LEU A 271 -5.33 -11.59 -7.41
C LEU A 271 -3.96 -11.58 -8.07
N GLY A 272 -2.91 -11.39 -7.28
CA GLY A 272 -1.51 -11.47 -7.69
C GLY A 272 -0.88 -12.78 -7.29
N LEU A 273 -0.39 -13.55 -8.27
CA LEU A 273 0.30 -14.84 -8.10
C LEU A 273 1.53 -14.91 -9.01
N SER A 274 2.20 -13.80 -9.28
CA SER A 274 3.39 -13.77 -10.11
C SER A 274 4.63 -14.39 -9.41
N TYR A 275 5.60 -14.86 -10.18
CA TYR A 275 6.87 -15.40 -9.68
C TYR A 275 6.72 -16.60 -8.73
N ILE A 276 5.78 -17.50 -9.02
CA ILE A 276 5.57 -18.77 -8.31
C ILE A 276 5.73 -19.91 -9.33
N PRO A 277 6.96 -20.33 -9.61
CA PRO A 277 7.25 -21.21 -10.74
C PRO A 277 6.64 -22.61 -10.62
N ASP A 278 6.43 -23.08 -9.40
CA ASP A 278 5.91 -24.45 -9.15
C ASP A 278 4.37 -24.51 -9.09
N LEU A 279 3.68 -23.36 -9.12
CA LEU A 279 2.24 -23.32 -9.03
C LEU A 279 1.60 -23.67 -10.38
N GLN A 280 0.81 -24.73 -10.41
CA GLN A 280 0.12 -25.20 -11.62
C GLN A 280 -1.05 -24.30 -12.00
N LEU A 281 -1.24 -24.03 -13.29
CA LEU A 281 -2.35 -23.18 -13.78
C LEU A 281 -3.71 -23.76 -13.45
N ASN A 282 -3.88 -25.07 -13.41
CA ASN A 282 -5.13 -25.71 -13.02
C ASN A 282 -5.51 -25.36 -11.56
N ALA A 283 -4.55 -25.39 -10.63
CA ALA A 283 -4.80 -25.02 -9.24
C ALA A 283 -5.27 -23.54 -9.11
N VAL A 284 -4.65 -22.65 -9.90
CA VAL A 284 -5.10 -21.26 -9.98
C VAL A 284 -6.53 -21.15 -10.51
N ALA A 285 -6.85 -21.87 -11.60
CA ALA A 285 -8.17 -21.84 -12.20
C ALA A 285 -9.23 -22.40 -11.25
N ASP A 286 -8.96 -23.51 -10.60
CA ASP A 286 -9.88 -24.12 -9.65
C ASP A 286 -10.12 -23.22 -8.43
N PHE A 287 -9.08 -22.61 -7.89
CA PHE A 287 -9.21 -21.62 -6.82
C PHE A 287 -10.08 -20.43 -7.22
N VAL A 288 -9.79 -19.81 -8.37
CA VAL A 288 -10.56 -18.65 -8.84
C VAL A 288 -12.02 -19.03 -9.07
N ARG A 289 -12.26 -20.17 -9.71
CA ARG A 289 -13.61 -20.63 -10.01
C ARG A 289 -14.44 -20.97 -8.76
N MET A 290 -13.81 -21.65 -7.79
CA MET A 290 -14.53 -22.20 -6.63
C MET A 290 -14.58 -21.28 -5.44
N LYS A 291 -13.51 -20.48 -5.23
CA LYS A 291 -13.35 -19.68 -4.02
C LYS A 291 -13.32 -18.17 -4.27
N ALA A 292 -12.95 -17.71 -5.47
CA ALA A 292 -12.81 -16.29 -5.78
C ALA A 292 -13.43 -15.89 -7.14
N PRO A 293 -14.70 -16.22 -7.41
CA PRO A 293 -15.34 -15.99 -8.73
C PRO A 293 -15.48 -14.50 -9.09
N GLY A 294 -15.31 -13.61 -8.11
CA GLY A 294 -15.33 -12.16 -8.30
C GLY A 294 -14.06 -11.57 -8.91
N VAL A 295 -12.99 -12.35 -9.06
CA VAL A 295 -11.71 -11.88 -9.61
C VAL A 295 -11.87 -11.39 -11.03
N GLU A 296 -11.45 -10.15 -11.27
CA GLU A 296 -11.44 -9.47 -12.57
C GLU A 296 -10.03 -9.39 -13.15
N VAL A 297 -9.03 -9.17 -12.30
CA VAL A 297 -7.62 -9.03 -12.66
C VAL A 297 -6.80 -10.15 -12.03
N LEU A 298 -6.06 -10.87 -12.86
CA LEU A 298 -5.17 -11.96 -12.43
C LEU A 298 -3.75 -11.65 -12.90
N THR A 299 -2.75 -11.74 -12.03
CA THR A 299 -1.35 -11.54 -12.45
C THR A 299 -0.57 -12.87 -12.36
N LEU A 300 0.05 -13.28 -13.48
CA LEU A 300 0.72 -14.58 -13.64
C LEU A 300 2.11 -14.42 -14.30
N VAL A 301 2.82 -13.34 -13.99
CA VAL A 301 4.15 -13.10 -14.56
C VAL A 301 5.15 -14.10 -13.97
N GLY A 302 5.73 -14.98 -14.81
CA GLY A 302 6.69 -15.98 -14.36
C GLY A 302 6.12 -17.04 -13.40
N THR A 303 4.81 -17.27 -13.48
CA THR A 303 4.11 -18.29 -12.71
C THR A 303 3.92 -19.53 -13.56
N SER A 304 4.08 -20.70 -12.95
CA SER A 304 3.94 -21.99 -13.58
C SER A 304 5.04 -22.33 -14.62
N PRO A 305 5.52 -23.56 -14.66
CA PRO A 305 6.46 -23.98 -15.70
C PRO A 305 5.83 -23.92 -17.10
N GLU A 306 4.49 -23.92 -17.20
CA GLU A 306 3.76 -23.86 -18.46
C GLU A 306 3.76 -22.48 -19.10
N LEU A 307 3.99 -21.43 -18.30
CA LEU A 307 4.15 -20.03 -18.74
C LEU A 307 5.60 -19.58 -18.64
N ASP A 308 6.56 -20.48 -18.51
CA ASP A 308 7.98 -20.11 -18.57
C ASP A 308 8.32 -19.67 -20.00
N HIS A 309 9.14 -18.63 -20.11
CA HIS A 309 9.70 -18.12 -21.37
C HIS A 309 10.53 -19.17 -22.13
N ARG A 310 10.94 -20.25 -21.46
CA ARG A 310 11.65 -21.41 -22.08
C ARG A 310 10.71 -22.36 -22.79
N CYS A 311 9.40 -22.30 -22.51
CA CYS A 311 8.42 -23.10 -23.22
C CYS A 311 8.28 -22.60 -24.65
N ALA A 312 8.02 -23.55 -25.60
CA ALA A 312 7.67 -23.13 -26.94
C ALA A 312 6.43 -22.21 -26.89
N ALA A 313 6.51 -21.09 -27.59
CA ALA A 313 5.46 -20.05 -27.60
C ALA A 313 4.05 -20.61 -27.77
N ARG A 314 3.90 -21.62 -28.64
CA ARG A 314 2.62 -22.32 -28.88
C ARG A 314 2.12 -23.08 -27.65
N GLN A 315 3.02 -23.68 -26.86
CA GLN A 315 2.64 -24.44 -25.67
C GLN A 315 2.10 -23.50 -24.58
N ALA A 316 2.76 -22.36 -24.34
CA ALA A 316 2.30 -21.37 -23.38
C ALA A 316 0.93 -20.81 -23.76
N SER A 317 0.71 -20.51 -25.05
CA SER A 317 -0.60 -20.07 -25.56
C SER A 317 -1.68 -21.13 -25.34
N VAL A 318 -1.41 -22.38 -25.69
CA VAL A 318 -2.36 -23.49 -25.48
C VAL A 318 -2.64 -23.67 -24.00
N ALA A 319 -1.62 -23.68 -23.14
CA ALA A 319 -1.80 -23.81 -21.70
C ALA A 319 -2.66 -22.69 -21.12
N LEU A 320 -2.38 -21.44 -21.47
CA LEU A 320 -3.17 -20.30 -21.01
C LEU A 320 -4.66 -20.43 -21.42
N HIS A 321 -4.92 -20.73 -22.69
CA HIS A 321 -6.27 -20.84 -23.20
C HIS A 321 -7.03 -22.05 -22.63
N THR A 322 -6.38 -23.19 -22.48
CA THR A 322 -7.05 -24.42 -22.03
C THR A 322 -7.23 -24.48 -20.51
N LYS A 323 -6.24 -23.97 -19.75
CA LYS A 323 -6.22 -24.10 -18.30
C LYS A 323 -6.72 -22.87 -17.54
N ILE A 324 -6.69 -21.69 -18.15
CA ILE A 324 -7.17 -20.44 -17.52
C ILE A 324 -8.39 -19.88 -18.22
N ILE A 325 -8.28 -19.51 -19.51
CA ILE A 325 -9.33 -18.75 -20.18
C ILE A 325 -10.60 -19.59 -20.36
N ARG A 326 -10.48 -20.80 -20.87
CA ARG A 326 -11.63 -21.67 -21.09
C ARG A 326 -12.39 -21.97 -19.80
N PRO A 327 -11.76 -22.46 -18.71
CA PRO A 327 -12.49 -22.79 -17.49
C PRO A 327 -13.04 -21.58 -16.74
N LEU A 328 -12.41 -20.40 -16.87
CA LEU A 328 -12.81 -19.20 -16.11
C LEU A 328 -13.74 -18.26 -16.87
N CYS A 329 -13.56 -18.14 -18.19
CA CYS A 329 -14.18 -17.08 -18.99
C CYS A 329 -15.20 -17.59 -20.01
N THR A 330 -15.26 -18.91 -20.25
CA THR A 330 -16.21 -19.46 -21.24
C THR A 330 -17.47 -19.93 -20.53
N PRO A 331 -18.66 -19.47 -20.95
CA PRO A 331 -19.92 -19.99 -20.43
C PRO A 331 -20.01 -21.50 -20.59
N PRO A 332 -20.61 -22.23 -19.64
CA PRO A 332 -20.85 -23.64 -19.80
C PRO A 332 -21.77 -23.87 -21.00
N PHE A 333 -21.45 -24.88 -21.79
CA PHE A 333 -22.24 -25.21 -22.98
C PHE A 333 -23.64 -25.67 -22.54
N SER A 334 -24.64 -24.99 -23.04
CA SER A 334 -26.05 -25.37 -22.86
C SER A 334 -26.82 -25.11 -24.16
N PHE A 335 -27.65 -26.05 -24.55
CA PHE A 335 -28.55 -25.89 -25.72
C PHE A 335 -29.73 -24.99 -25.44
N THR A 336 -30.07 -24.74 -24.17
CA THR A 336 -31.36 -24.10 -23.79
C THR A 336 -31.21 -22.74 -23.15
N VAL A 337 -30.03 -22.41 -22.57
CA VAL A 337 -29.82 -21.15 -21.85
C VAL A 337 -28.44 -20.61 -22.21
N LYS A 338 -28.38 -19.31 -22.56
CA LYS A 338 -27.09 -18.57 -22.59
C LYS A 338 -26.55 -18.51 -21.17
N GLY A 339 -25.57 -19.35 -20.85
CA GLY A 339 -24.90 -19.32 -19.57
C GLY A 339 -23.99 -18.08 -19.44
N SER A 340 -23.89 -17.54 -18.24
CA SER A 340 -22.87 -16.54 -17.92
C SER A 340 -21.50 -17.21 -17.73
N PRO A 341 -20.38 -16.50 -17.97
CA PRO A 341 -19.06 -16.98 -17.60
C PRO A 341 -19.02 -17.34 -16.11
N PRO A 342 -18.27 -18.39 -15.70
CA PRO A 342 -18.23 -18.85 -14.32
C PRO A 342 -17.52 -17.86 -13.39
N THR A 343 -16.68 -16.96 -13.94
CA THR A 343 -15.96 -15.93 -13.21
C THR A 343 -15.99 -14.58 -13.90
N ARG A 344 -15.43 -13.56 -13.25
CA ARG A 344 -15.32 -12.20 -13.81
C ARG A 344 -13.95 -11.88 -14.40
N VAL A 345 -13.09 -12.87 -14.58
CA VAL A 345 -11.72 -12.65 -15.11
C VAL A 345 -11.78 -12.07 -16.51
N ARG A 346 -11.13 -10.92 -16.69
CA ARG A 346 -11.09 -10.16 -17.96
C ARG A 346 -9.73 -9.50 -18.24
N VAL A 347 -8.82 -9.51 -17.28
CA VAL A 347 -7.46 -9.03 -17.44
C VAL A 347 -6.50 -10.03 -16.82
N ILE A 348 -5.52 -10.45 -17.62
CA ILE A 348 -4.45 -11.34 -17.16
C ILE A 348 -3.11 -10.65 -17.44
N GLU A 349 -2.36 -10.32 -16.41
CA GLU A 349 -1.00 -9.78 -16.55
C GLU A 349 -0.01 -10.92 -16.78
N LEU A 350 0.78 -10.83 -17.84
CA LEU A 350 1.74 -11.83 -18.28
C LEU A 350 3.09 -11.20 -18.57
N SER A 351 4.13 -12.03 -18.62
CA SER A 351 5.44 -11.56 -19.07
C SER A 351 5.44 -11.17 -20.55
N VAL A 352 6.26 -10.19 -20.93
CA VAL A 352 6.37 -9.73 -22.31
C VAL A 352 6.70 -10.84 -23.31
N PRO A 353 7.62 -11.80 -23.02
CA PRO A 353 7.85 -12.93 -23.91
C PRO A 353 6.61 -13.78 -24.20
N ILE A 354 5.83 -14.08 -23.14
CA ILE A 354 4.58 -14.83 -23.30
C ILE A 354 3.57 -14.04 -24.12
N LEU A 355 3.37 -12.76 -23.84
CA LEU A 355 2.49 -11.91 -24.65
C LEU A 355 2.89 -11.87 -26.12
N SER A 356 4.19 -11.82 -26.39
CA SER A 356 4.71 -11.85 -27.79
C SER A 356 4.36 -13.17 -28.48
N SER A 357 4.28 -14.25 -27.71
CA SER A 357 3.92 -15.57 -28.24
C SER A 357 2.43 -15.75 -28.56
N LEU A 358 1.57 -14.89 -28.00
CA LEU A 358 0.12 -14.93 -28.24
C LEU A 358 -0.31 -14.29 -29.57
N GLY A 359 0.62 -13.71 -30.31
CA GLY A 359 0.34 -13.05 -31.59
C GLY A 359 -0.62 -11.87 -31.45
N ALA A 360 -1.68 -11.86 -32.25
CA ALA A 360 -2.73 -10.83 -32.17
C ALA A 360 -3.79 -11.08 -31.09
N GLY A 361 -3.67 -12.19 -30.37
CA GLY A 361 -4.70 -12.66 -29.45
C GLY A 361 -5.64 -13.68 -30.08
N ALA A 362 -6.63 -14.16 -29.33
CA ALA A 362 -7.60 -15.14 -29.78
C ALA A 362 -9.03 -14.78 -29.35
N GLY A 363 -9.99 -14.91 -30.24
CA GLY A 363 -11.38 -14.52 -29.97
C GLY A 363 -11.50 -13.06 -29.59
N ALA A 364 -12.09 -12.78 -28.43
CA ALA A 364 -12.21 -11.43 -27.88
C ALA A 364 -10.94 -10.94 -27.12
N TRP A 365 -10.00 -11.81 -26.87
CA TRP A 365 -8.80 -11.49 -26.10
C TRP A 365 -7.76 -10.75 -26.94
N ARG A 366 -7.23 -9.66 -26.43
CA ARG A 366 -6.23 -8.79 -27.08
C ARG A 366 -5.06 -8.50 -26.17
N ILE A 367 -3.89 -8.29 -26.76
CA ILE A 367 -2.68 -7.92 -26.06
C ILE A 367 -2.63 -6.41 -25.88
N VAL A 368 -2.25 -6.03 -24.68
CA VAL A 368 -2.11 -4.67 -24.24
C VAL A 368 -0.76 -4.48 -23.57
N ARG A 369 -0.01 -3.47 -23.94
CA ARG A 369 1.33 -3.22 -23.40
C ARG A 369 1.46 -1.78 -22.91
N SER A 370 2.15 -1.61 -21.77
CA SER A 370 2.54 -0.29 -21.27
C SER A 370 3.94 0.11 -21.77
N LYS A 371 4.24 1.39 -21.68
CA LYS A 371 5.59 1.90 -21.92
C LYS A 371 6.64 1.34 -20.94
N GLY A 372 6.22 0.95 -19.74
CA GLY A 372 7.09 0.41 -18.68
C GLY A 372 7.41 -1.09 -18.78
N GLY A 373 7.20 -1.72 -19.94
CA GLY A 373 7.53 -3.15 -20.13
C GLY A 373 6.57 -4.13 -19.46
N ARG A 374 5.43 -3.66 -18.94
CA ARG A 374 4.33 -4.51 -18.46
C ARG A 374 3.35 -4.80 -19.59
N GLY A 375 2.61 -5.89 -19.47
CA GLY A 375 1.62 -6.22 -20.48
C GLY A 375 0.53 -7.14 -19.97
N TRP A 376 -0.61 -7.04 -20.66
CA TRP A 376 -1.83 -7.70 -20.26
C TRP A 376 -2.50 -8.36 -21.43
N TYR A 377 -3.16 -9.46 -21.16
CA TYR A 377 -4.08 -10.13 -22.06
C TYR A 377 -5.50 -9.79 -21.58
N VAL A 378 -6.27 -9.09 -22.39
CA VAL A 378 -7.51 -8.43 -22.01
C VAL A 378 -8.67 -8.94 -22.83
N ASP A 379 -9.74 -9.35 -22.19
CA ASP A 379 -11.02 -9.65 -22.83
C ASP A 379 -11.75 -8.36 -23.20
N THR A 380 -11.88 -8.12 -24.50
CA THR A 380 -12.56 -6.94 -25.05
C THR A 380 -14.06 -7.13 -25.22
N ALA A 381 -14.58 -8.38 -25.09
CA ALA A 381 -16.00 -8.65 -25.24
C ALA A 381 -16.78 -8.48 -23.94
N SER A 382 -16.14 -8.77 -22.79
CA SER A 382 -16.79 -8.63 -21.48
C SER A 382 -16.90 -7.22 -20.98
N GLY A 383 -16.47 -6.24 -21.75
CA GLY A 383 -16.67 -4.82 -21.54
C GLY A 383 -16.51 -4.28 -20.13
N TRP A 384 -15.90 -3.18 -20.04
CA TRP A 384 -15.66 -2.48 -18.77
C TRP A 384 -16.81 -1.50 -18.47
N VAL A 385 -17.35 -0.91 -19.52
CA VAL A 385 -18.56 -0.11 -19.52
C VAL A 385 -19.27 -0.44 -20.81
N ASP A 386 -20.41 -1.07 -20.73
CA ASP A 386 -21.27 -1.45 -21.88
C ASP A 386 -20.53 -2.18 -23.02
N GLY A 387 -19.53 -2.99 -22.67
CA GLY A 387 -18.74 -3.72 -23.67
C GLY A 387 -17.53 -2.99 -24.24
N VAL A 388 -17.25 -1.75 -23.78
CA VAL A 388 -16.16 -0.89 -24.28
C VAL A 388 -15.04 -0.78 -23.26
N LEU A 389 -13.78 -0.93 -23.69
CA LEU A 389 -12.62 -0.64 -22.83
C LEU A 389 -12.58 0.84 -22.47
N VAL A 390 -12.11 1.18 -21.29
CA VAL A 390 -12.04 2.56 -20.80
C VAL A 390 -11.31 3.48 -21.80
N ARG A 391 -10.24 2.99 -22.44
CA ARG A 391 -9.49 3.75 -23.47
C ARG A 391 -10.33 4.13 -24.69
N ASP A 392 -11.33 3.33 -24.99
CA ASP A 392 -12.21 3.51 -26.16
C ASP A 392 -13.43 4.37 -25.81
N LEU A 393 -13.57 4.77 -24.53
CA LEU A 393 -14.58 5.71 -24.07
C LEU A 393 -14.24 7.13 -24.55
N GLY A 394 -15.26 7.93 -24.80
CA GLY A 394 -15.08 9.35 -25.12
C GLY A 394 -14.30 10.08 -24.03
N GLU A 395 -13.58 11.14 -24.41
CA GLU A 395 -12.70 11.91 -23.48
C GLU A 395 -13.43 12.46 -22.27
N ASN A 396 -14.70 12.79 -22.41
CA ASN A 396 -15.54 13.36 -21.35
C ASN A 396 -16.30 12.28 -20.56
N HIS A 397 -16.06 10.99 -20.81
CA HIS A 397 -16.77 9.95 -20.06
C HIS A 397 -16.30 9.93 -18.59
N PRO A 398 -17.23 9.94 -17.61
CA PRO A 398 -16.88 10.06 -16.18
C PRO A 398 -15.87 9.00 -15.72
N LEU A 399 -16.04 7.75 -16.12
CA LEU A 399 -15.13 6.66 -15.77
C LEU A 399 -13.73 6.87 -16.37
N ARG A 400 -13.63 7.37 -17.64
CA ARG A 400 -12.36 7.69 -18.25
C ARG A 400 -11.65 8.83 -17.52
N ILE A 401 -12.37 9.87 -17.15
CA ILE A 401 -11.82 11.01 -16.40
C ILE A 401 -11.28 10.56 -15.04
N GLU A 402 -12.02 9.73 -14.33
CA GLU A 402 -11.61 9.22 -13.03
C GLU A 402 -10.37 8.31 -13.13
N THR A 403 -10.41 7.38 -14.07
CA THR A 403 -9.29 6.47 -14.34
C THR A 403 -8.05 7.23 -14.80
N GLN A 404 -8.23 8.27 -15.63
CA GLN A 404 -7.12 9.11 -16.11
C GLN A 404 -6.49 9.88 -14.96
N LYS A 405 -7.27 10.45 -14.04
CA LYS A 405 -6.74 11.12 -12.83
C LYS A 405 -5.86 10.19 -12.00
N LEU A 406 -6.31 8.96 -11.83
CA LEU A 406 -5.55 7.95 -11.10
C LEU A 406 -4.25 7.61 -11.83
N ALA A 407 -4.28 7.49 -13.15
CA ALA A 407 -3.12 7.16 -13.96
C ALA A 407 -2.11 8.31 -14.10
N ASP A 408 -2.59 9.53 -14.27
CA ASP A 408 -1.74 10.73 -14.35
C ASP A 408 -0.95 10.92 -13.05
N ALA A 409 -1.53 10.53 -11.95
CA ALA A 409 -0.84 10.40 -10.67
C ALA A 409 0.11 9.18 -10.61
N ASN A 410 0.30 8.43 -11.73
CA ASN A 410 1.02 7.14 -11.77
C ASN A 410 0.51 6.13 -10.74
N GLY A 411 -0.77 6.19 -10.38
CA GLY A 411 -1.32 5.46 -9.25
C GLY A 411 -0.67 5.85 -7.93
N ASN A 412 -0.01 6.98 -7.85
CA ASN A 412 0.69 7.46 -6.66
C ASN A 412 -0.21 8.22 -5.70
N VAL A 413 -1.42 8.51 -6.11
CA VAL A 413 -2.38 9.20 -5.23
C VAL A 413 -2.88 8.24 -4.19
N SER A 414 -2.58 8.54 -2.96
CA SER A 414 -2.99 7.84 -1.77
C SER A 414 -2.85 6.30 -1.83
N SER A 415 -1.85 5.85 -1.16
CA SER A 415 -1.58 4.43 -0.98
C SER A 415 -2.81 3.65 -0.53
N GLY A 416 -2.79 2.39 -0.79
CA GLY A 416 -3.86 1.47 -0.52
C GLY A 416 -4.91 1.49 -1.61
N VAL A 417 -5.72 2.54 -1.67
CA VAL A 417 -6.61 2.74 -2.82
C VAL A 417 -5.80 2.86 -4.10
N GLY A 418 -4.69 3.63 -4.08
CA GLY A 418 -3.84 3.85 -5.23
C GLY A 418 -3.24 2.59 -5.83
N TRP A 419 -2.67 1.67 -5.06
CA TRP A 419 -2.04 0.49 -5.64
C TRP A 419 -3.04 -0.58 -6.08
N HIS A 420 -4.21 -0.69 -5.44
CA HIS A 420 -5.31 -1.47 -5.96
C HIS A 420 -5.78 -0.90 -7.31
N ALA A 421 -6.02 0.40 -7.36
CA ALA A 421 -6.37 1.10 -8.59
C ALA A 421 -5.30 0.90 -9.67
N ARG A 422 -4.01 0.99 -9.35
CA ARG A 422 -2.91 0.69 -10.29
C ARG A 422 -3.02 -0.68 -10.94
N LYS A 423 -3.38 -1.71 -10.17
CA LYS A 423 -3.57 -3.05 -10.73
C LYS A 423 -4.79 -3.12 -11.65
N MET A 424 -5.85 -2.44 -11.30
CA MET A 424 -7.06 -2.35 -12.11
C MET A 424 -6.83 -1.49 -13.36
N GLU A 425 -6.27 -0.30 -13.18
CA GLU A 425 -6.00 0.66 -14.25
C GLU A 425 -5.04 0.16 -15.29
N VAL A 426 -4.06 -0.61 -14.87
CA VAL A 426 -3.11 -1.20 -15.79
C VAL A 426 -3.81 -2.08 -16.83
N GLY A 427 -4.98 -2.60 -16.52
CA GLY A 427 -5.86 -3.21 -17.49
C GLY A 427 -6.59 -2.21 -18.41
N PHE A 428 -6.67 -0.93 -18.00
CA PHE A 428 -7.41 0.12 -18.71
C PHE A 428 -6.51 1.12 -19.43
N HIS A 429 -5.36 1.46 -18.82
CA HIS A 429 -4.42 2.40 -19.39
C HIS A 429 -3.43 1.71 -20.29
N ILE A 430 -3.78 1.83 -21.51
CA ILE A 430 -2.91 1.50 -22.61
C ILE A 430 -2.57 2.80 -23.26
N ARG A 431 -1.40 3.27 -22.97
CA ARG A 431 -0.76 4.33 -23.74
C ARG A 431 0.11 3.71 -24.82
#